data_2c4756f22a614eaff86ddf2bbf5a8d25
#
_entry.id   2c4756f22a614eaff86ddf2bbf5a8d25
#
_cell.length_a   1.000
_cell.length_b   1.000
_cell.length_c   1.000
_cell.angle_alpha   90.00
_cell.angle_beta   90.00
_cell.angle_gamma   90.00
#
_symmetry.space_group_name_H-M   'P 1'
#
loop_
_entity.id
_entity.type
_entity.pdbx_description
1 polymer ?
#
loop_
_entity_poly.entity_id
_entity_poly.type
_entity_poly.pdbx_seq_one_letter_code
_entity_poly.pdbx_strand_id
1 'polypeptide(L)'
;VRKSDDTKVMTALLVSEAIDRGELSQDQMITVSSTSQFDLSADGSTANLKPGEVISVKDLMYCLLLPSANEAANILAEAVCGDVASFIELMNQRARELGCTGTHFANTHGLHDDDHYTTAYDICLFSREALKHDLIREVVGTSVYTVPATNLSEPREFYNTNALLSNWHYMGYVYDKAIGVKTGTTPEAGRCLVSAAVDGDEYLIAVILGAEPAVREDGSTDLKQFSESTALLKWGFRNFQRTTISQEDTPVAAVNVTLSQDANQVLVKPVGTLERTLPVDMDLEAIEPTISLFQDTVEAPVKEGQVMGTMTLTYDGEVFGTLDLVATTSVDRSELLYRQEQIRQFFANSGTKLILAAVLVVAVLVLLRLLVFRKRRRYRAGAGAGGRRGSYH
;
A
#
# COMPACT_ATOMS: atom_id res chain seq x y z
N VAL A 1 -19.96 -10.65 15.19
CA VAL A 1 -19.10 -10.05 16.22
C VAL A 1 -18.93 -11.09 17.32
N ARG A 2 -17.71 -11.51 17.60
CA ARG A 2 -17.41 -12.44 18.70
C ARG A 2 -16.24 -11.90 19.52
N LYS A 3 -16.23 -12.21 20.81
CA LYS A 3 -15.15 -11.96 21.74
C LYS A 3 -14.05 -12.98 21.42
N SER A 4 -12.80 -12.55 21.19
CA SER A 4 -11.73 -13.44 20.72
C SER A 4 -10.40 -13.16 21.43
N ASP A 5 -9.69 -14.24 21.80
CA ASP A 5 -8.35 -14.22 22.39
C ASP A 5 -7.23 -13.97 21.34
N ASP A 6 -7.58 -13.72 20.08
CA ASP A 6 -6.63 -13.43 19.00
C ASP A 6 -6.11 -11.99 19.04
N THR A 7 -6.48 -11.21 20.08
CA THR A 7 -6.03 -9.86 20.39
C THR A 7 -4.50 -9.72 20.40
N LYS A 8 -3.79 -10.74 20.89
CA LYS A 8 -2.33 -10.75 20.97
C LYS A 8 -1.62 -10.61 19.63
N VAL A 9 -2.31 -10.89 18.52
CA VAL A 9 -1.80 -10.63 17.16
C VAL A 9 -1.71 -9.11 16.93
N MET A 10 -2.70 -8.32 17.37
CA MET A 10 -2.65 -6.86 17.28
C MET A 10 -1.57 -6.29 18.21
N THR A 11 -1.44 -6.85 19.42
CA THR A 11 -0.36 -6.46 20.36
C THR A 11 1.01 -6.71 19.73
N ALA A 12 1.23 -7.90 19.15
CA ALA A 12 2.47 -8.22 18.45
C ALA A 12 2.74 -7.32 17.24
N LEU A 13 1.70 -6.97 16.47
CA LEU A 13 1.79 -6.04 15.34
C LEU A 13 2.34 -4.69 15.78
N LEU A 14 1.74 -4.08 16.79
CA LEU A 14 2.15 -2.75 17.28
C LEU A 14 3.57 -2.74 17.87
N VAL A 15 3.96 -3.81 18.56
CA VAL A 15 5.35 -3.99 19.05
C VAL A 15 6.32 -4.07 17.87
N SER A 16 5.99 -4.84 16.84
CA SER A 16 6.85 -4.98 15.66
C SER A 16 6.93 -3.68 14.86
N GLU A 17 5.84 -2.94 14.74
CA GLU A 17 5.83 -1.60 14.12
C GLU A 17 6.69 -0.61 14.91
N ALA A 18 6.69 -0.67 16.26
CA ALA A 18 7.58 0.15 17.09
C ALA A 18 9.07 -0.20 16.91
N ILE A 19 9.36 -1.49 16.69
CA ILE A 19 10.73 -1.96 16.36
C ILE A 19 11.15 -1.42 14.99
N ASP A 20 10.30 -1.52 13.97
CA ASP A 20 10.61 -1.06 12.63
C ASP A 20 10.80 0.47 12.55
N ARG A 21 10.12 1.23 13.42
CA ARG A 21 10.34 2.67 13.57
C ARG A 21 11.58 3.02 14.39
N GLY A 22 12.26 2.04 14.99
CA GLY A 22 13.44 2.25 15.87
C GLY A 22 13.11 2.81 17.26
N GLU A 23 11.85 2.78 17.67
CA GLU A 23 11.38 3.21 19.00
C GLU A 23 11.65 2.14 20.06
N LEU A 24 11.74 0.88 19.63
CA LEU A 24 12.03 -0.29 20.44
C LEU A 24 13.07 -1.16 19.73
N SER A 25 13.83 -1.97 20.47
CA SER A 25 14.74 -2.98 19.87
C SER A 25 14.39 -4.37 20.36
N GLN A 26 14.55 -5.38 19.48
CA GLN A 26 14.33 -6.78 19.86
C GLN A 26 15.18 -7.23 21.04
N ASP A 27 16.42 -6.72 21.13
CA ASP A 27 17.38 -7.05 22.18
C ASP A 27 17.26 -6.13 23.40
N GLN A 28 16.35 -5.16 23.38
CA GLN A 28 16.15 -4.26 24.50
C GLN A 28 15.64 -5.04 25.72
N MET A 29 16.32 -4.87 26.84
CA MET A 29 15.93 -5.49 28.11
C MET A 29 14.85 -4.66 28.78
N ILE A 30 13.73 -5.28 29.13
CA ILE A 30 12.59 -4.70 29.80
C ILE A 30 12.54 -5.21 31.23
N THR A 31 12.36 -4.31 32.17
CA THR A 31 12.07 -4.69 33.58
C THR A 31 10.57 -4.80 33.75
N VAL A 32 10.10 -5.99 34.11
CA VAL A 32 8.67 -6.26 34.34
C VAL A 32 8.17 -5.38 35.48
N SER A 33 7.15 -4.59 35.22
CA SER A 33 6.49 -3.72 36.18
C SER A 33 5.53 -4.50 37.07
N SER A 34 5.14 -3.92 38.23
CA SER A 34 4.05 -4.48 39.04
C SER A 34 2.68 -4.23 38.40
N THR A 35 2.55 -3.21 37.56
CA THR A 35 1.31 -2.84 36.87
C THR A 35 0.96 -3.80 35.75
N SER A 36 1.94 -4.49 35.17
CA SER A 36 1.71 -5.50 34.11
C SER A 36 0.87 -6.71 34.56
N GLN A 37 0.74 -6.90 35.86
CA GLN A 37 -0.08 -7.98 36.47
C GLN A 37 -1.54 -7.57 36.70
N PHE A 38 -1.93 -6.35 36.43
CA PHE A 38 -3.30 -5.88 36.60
C PHE A 38 -4.22 -6.46 35.52
N ASP A 39 -5.47 -6.68 35.92
CA ASP A 39 -6.56 -7.13 35.02
C ASP A 39 -6.34 -8.52 34.41
N LEU A 40 -5.55 -9.36 35.10
CA LEU A 40 -5.29 -10.74 34.68
C LEU A 40 -6.16 -11.72 35.47
N SER A 41 -6.65 -12.75 34.79
CA SER A 41 -7.33 -13.87 35.45
C SER A 41 -6.31 -14.81 36.07
N ALA A 42 -6.61 -15.32 37.28
CA ALA A 42 -5.77 -16.30 37.98
C ALA A 42 -5.61 -17.62 37.14
N ASP A 43 -6.61 -17.95 36.34
CA ASP A 43 -6.61 -19.13 35.47
C ASP A 43 -6.17 -18.81 34.03
N GLY A 44 -5.69 -17.58 33.79
CA GLY A 44 -5.25 -17.11 32.48
C GLY A 44 -3.92 -17.72 32.04
N SER A 45 -3.67 -17.70 30.74
CA SER A 45 -2.38 -18.12 30.19
C SER A 45 -1.24 -17.23 30.68
N THR A 46 -0.15 -17.83 31.16
CA THR A 46 0.99 -17.12 31.76
C THR A 46 2.32 -17.75 31.36
N ALA A 47 3.36 -16.93 31.26
CA ALA A 47 4.75 -17.33 31.20
C ALA A 47 5.44 -17.24 32.57
N ASN A 48 4.69 -16.98 33.66
CA ASN A 48 5.16 -16.76 35.02
C ASN A 48 6.20 -15.64 35.13
N LEU A 49 6.02 -14.56 34.40
CA LEU A 49 6.85 -13.37 34.49
C LEU A 49 6.56 -12.62 35.79
N LYS A 50 7.62 -12.21 36.47
CA LYS A 50 7.52 -11.63 37.83
C LYS A 50 7.93 -10.16 37.83
N PRO A 51 7.26 -9.31 38.61
CA PRO A 51 7.71 -7.94 38.81
C PRO A 51 9.19 -7.87 39.21
N GLY A 52 9.97 -7.02 38.53
CA GLY A 52 11.42 -6.91 38.70
C GLY A 52 12.24 -7.90 37.85
N GLU A 53 11.62 -8.79 37.13
CA GLU A 53 12.30 -9.64 36.15
C GLU A 53 12.78 -8.80 34.95
N VAL A 54 14.00 -9.10 34.47
CA VAL A 54 14.58 -8.40 33.30
C VAL A 54 14.68 -9.38 32.14
N ILE A 55 13.99 -9.08 31.07
CA ILE A 55 13.79 -9.98 29.93
C ILE A 55 13.81 -9.17 28.59
N SER A 56 14.28 -9.78 27.51
CA SER A 56 14.33 -9.09 26.22
C SER A 56 12.94 -8.94 25.58
N VAL A 57 12.78 -7.92 24.72
CA VAL A 57 11.56 -7.75 23.90
C VAL A 57 11.30 -8.98 23.05
N LYS A 58 12.34 -9.58 22.44
CA LYS A 58 12.21 -10.81 21.66
C LYS A 58 11.66 -11.97 22.49
N ASP A 59 12.21 -12.20 23.69
CA ASP A 59 11.72 -13.25 24.59
C ASP A 59 10.28 -12.99 25.05
N LEU A 60 9.91 -11.72 25.26
CA LEU A 60 8.53 -11.33 25.56
C LEU A 60 7.58 -11.62 24.39
N MET A 61 8.00 -11.43 23.15
CA MET A 61 7.22 -11.81 21.97
C MET A 61 6.99 -13.32 21.90
N TYR A 62 7.99 -14.13 22.27
CA TYR A 62 7.81 -15.57 22.41
C TYR A 62 6.86 -15.94 23.55
N CYS A 63 6.96 -15.29 24.71
CA CYS A 63 6.01 -15.46 25.81
C CYS A 63 4.57 -15.08 25.41
N LEU A 64 4.41 -14.01 24.63
CA LEU A 64 3.11 -13.54 24.13
C LEU A 64 2.43 -14.56 23.19
N LEU A 65 3.19 -15.09 22.23
CA LEU A 65 2.61 -15.78 21.09
C LEU A 65 2.62 -17.32 21.23
N LEU A 66 3.59 -17.94 21.91
CA LEU A 66 3.65 -19.39 22.09
C LEU A 66 2.70 -19.87 23.20
N PRO A 67 3.00 -19.57 24.51
CA PRO A 67 2.11 -19.98 25.60
C PRO A 67 0.91 -19.04 25.77
N SER A 68 0.82 -17.95 24.96
CA SER A 68 -0.28 -16.96 25.05
C SER A 68 -0.29 -16.15 26.36
N ALA A 69 0.88 -15.85 26.93
CA ALA A 69 0.97 -15.17 28.23
C ALA A 69 0.30 -13.79 28.22
N ASN A 70 -0.64 -13.58 29.15
CA ASN A 70 -1.42 -12.34 29.25
C ASN A 70 -0.56 -11.18 29.79
N GLU A 71 0.27 -11.46 30.80
CA GLU A 71 1.17 -10.46 31.37
C GLU A 71 2.22 -9.97 30.35
N ALA A 72 2.64 -10.84 29.42
CA ALA A 72 3.55 -10.43 28.36
C ALA A 72 2.93 -9.35 27.45
N ALA A 73 1.61 -9.41 27.22
CA ALA A 73 0.91 -8.38 26.46
C ALA A 73 0.96 -7.02 27.16
N ASN A 74 0.71 -6.98 28.47
CA ASN A 74 0.77 -5.74 29.24
C ASN A 74 2.20 -5.19 29.34
N ILE A 75 3.21 -6.06 29.56
CA ILE A 75 4.62 -5.64 29.62
C ILE A 75 5.06 -5.00 28.31
N LEU A 76 4.71 -5.62 27.18
CA LEU A 76 5.02 -5.09 25.84
C LEU A 76 4.26 -3.79 25.56
N ALA A 77 3.01 -3.69 25.99
CA ALA A 77 2.24 -2.46 25.88
C ALA A 77 2.87 -1.29 26.64
N GLU A 78 3.29 -1.54 27.89
CA GLU A 78 4.03 -0.55 28.68
C GLU A 78 5.38 -0.18 28.05
N ALA A 79 6.07 -1.14 27.44
CA ALA A 79 7.35 -0.88 26.77
C ALA A 79 7.19 0.04 25.53
N VAL A 80 6.07 -0.04 24.82
CA VAL A 80 5.80 0.78 23.61
C VAL A 80 5.23 2.16 23.99
N CYS A 81 4.22 2.21 24.87
CA CYS A 81 3.45 3.43 25.16
C CYS A 81 3.69 4.01 26.56
N GLY A 82 4.42 3.31 27.43
CA GLY A 82 4.61 3.70 28.83
C GLY A 82 3.49 3.24 29.76
N ASP A 83 2.28 2.99 29.26
CA ASP A 83 1.15 2.44 30.00
C ASP A 83 0.20 1.65 29.08
N VAL A 84 -0.60 0.76 29.71
CA VAL A 84 -1.55 -0.13 29.02
C VAL A 84 -2.72 0.65 28.38
N ALA A 85 -3.20 1.71 29.03
CA ALA A 85 -4.36 2.45 28.50
C ALA A 85 -4.03 3.16 27.18
N SER A 86 -2.89 3.85 27.13
CA SER A 86 -2.39 4.48 25.90
C SER A 86 -2.17 3.47 24.77
N PHE A 87 -1.72 2.26 25.12
CA PHE A 87 -1.54 1.19 24.13
C PHE A 87 -2.88 0.67 23.58
N ILE A 88 -3.91 0.54 24.41
CA ILE A 88 -5.27 0.15 23.98
C ILE A 88 -5.85 1.21 23.03
N GLU A 89 -5.63 2.49 23.29
CA GLU A 89 -6.02 3.56 22.36
C GLU A 89 -5.30 3.40 21.01
N LEU A 90 -4.00 3.10 21.01
CA LEU A 90 -3.22 2.82 19.82
C LEU A 90 -3.74 1.59 19.07
N MET A 91 -4.10 0.49 19.78
CA MET A 91 -4.72 -0.70 19.17
C MET A 91 -6.01 -0.33 18.41
N ASN A 92 -6.88 0.45 19.03
CA ASN A 92 -8.14 0.88 18.42
C ASN A 92 -7.93 1.87 17.26
N GLN A 93 -6.93 2.74 17.36
CA GLN A 93 -6.55 3.60 16.25
C GLN A 93 -6.04 2.76 15.07
N ARG A 94 -5.12 1.84 15.31
CA ARG A 94 -4.54 0.99 14.26
C ARG A 94 -5.58 0.10 13.60
N ALA A 95 -6.52 -0.45 14.36
CA ALA A 95 -7.64 -1.21 13.81
C ALA A 95 -8.45 -0.37 12.78
N ARG A 96 -8.77 0.88 13.10
CA ARG A 96 -9.46 1.79 12.16
C ARG A 96 -8.64 2.06 10.90
N GLU A 97 -7.34 2.30 11.04
CA GLU A 97 -6.41 2.53 9.92
C GLU A 97 -6.34 1.33 8.98
N LEU A 98 -6.44 0.11 9.53
CA LEU A 98 -6.47 -1.13 8.75
C LEU A 98 -7.84 -1.44 8.13
N GLY A 99 -8.85 -0.60 8.39
CA GLY A 99 -10.22 -0.78 7.88
C GLY A 99 -11.06 -1.77 8.69
N CYS A 100 -10.67 -2.09 9.94
CA CYS A 100 -11.45 -2.93 10.84
C CYS A 100 -12.67 -2.15 11.35
N THR A 101 -13.84 -2.47 10.84
CA THR A 101 -15.10 -1.76 11.18
C THR A 101 -15.91 -2.43 12.27
N GLY A 102 -15.59 -3.66 12.62
CA GLY A 102 -16.30 -4.47 13.62
C GLY A 102 -15.42 -4.87 14.80
N THR A 103 -14.38 -4.07 15.12
CA THR A 103 -13.40 -4.38 16.17
C THR A 103 -13.27 -3.25 17.19
N HIS A 104 -13.26 -3.62 18.47
CA HIS A 104 -12.90 -2.75 19.58
C HIS A 104 -12.10 -3.53 20.62
N PHE A 105 -10.94 -3.00 21.00
CA PHE A 105 -10.07 -3.56 22.02
C PHE A 105 -10.30 -2.83 23.34
N ALA A 106 -10.59 -3.59 24.43
CA ALA A 106 -10.69 -3.10 25.78
C ALA A 106 -9.48 -3.48 26.64
N ASN A 107 -8.66 -4.43 26.16
CA ASN A 107 -7.43 -4.86 26.80
C ASN A 107 -6.40 -5.35 25.78
N THR A 108 -5.16 -5.62 26.22
CA THR A 108 -4.03 -6.02 25.37
C THR A 108 -3.94 -7.52 25.11
N HIS A 109 -4.62 -8.33 25.93
CA HIS A 109 -4.41 -9.78 26.04
C HIS A 109 -5.60 -10.63 25.56
N GLY A 110 -6.81 -10.06 25.39
CA GLY A 110 -7.98 -10.75 24.86
C GLY A 110 -8.83 -11.49 25.91
N LEU A 111 -8.60 -11.29 27.22
CA LEU A 111 -9.53 -11.75 28.24
C LEU A 111 -10.89 -11.06 28.04
N HIS A 112 -11.94 -11.73 28.51
CA HIS A 112 -13.29 -11.28 28.32
C HIS A 112 -13.56 -9.89 28.92
N ASP A 113 -14.11 -9.02 28.10
CA ASP A 113 -14.72 -7.73 28.46
C ASP A 113 -15.93 -7.50 27.55
N ASP A 114 -16.97 -6.84 28.04
CA ASP A 114 -18.20 -6.61 27.24
C ASP A 114 -17.94 -5.71 26.04
N ASP A 115 -16.99 -4.78 26.14
CA ASP A 115 -16.60 -3.89 25.08
C ASP A 115 -15.45 -4.43 24.20
N HIS A 116 -14.98 -5.66 24.47
CA HIS A 116 -13.94 -6.31 23.68
C HIS A 116 -14.55 -7.24 22.62
N TYR A 117 -14.49 -6.84 21.35
CA TYR A 117 -15.09 -7.61 20.27
C TYR A 117 -14.37 -7.44 18.93
N THR A 118 -14.54 -8.40 18.03
CA THR A 118 -13.97 -8.39 16.69
C THR A 118 -14.78 -9.25 15.71
N THR A 119 -14.36 -9.29 14.46
CA THR A 119 -14.90 -10.16 13.41
C THR A 119 -13.79 -11.00 12.78
N ALA A 120 -14.13 -12.14 12.14
CA ALA A 120 -13.16 -12.94 11.42
C ALA A 120 -12.48 -12.16 10.28
N TYR A 121 -13.22 -11.28 9.64
CA TYR A 121 -12.68 -10.41 8.58
C TYR A 121 -11.64 -9.42 9.13
N ASP A 122 -11.96 -8.74 10.23
CA ASP A 122 -11.04 -7.77 10.83
C ASP A 122 -9.77 -8.45 11.38
N ILE A 123 -9.92 -9.66 11.98
CA ILE A 123 -8.77 -10.47 12.40
C ILE A 123 -7.88 -10.80 11.19
N CYS A 124 -8.47 -11.15 10.05
CA CYS A 124 -7.71 -11.39 8.82
C CYS A 124 -6.94 -10.14 8.38
N LEU A 125 -7.55 -8.94 8.47
CA LEU A 125 -6.91 -7.68 8.09
C LEU A 125 -5.66 -7.40 8.93
N PHE A 126 -5.77 -7.39 10.25
CA PHE A 126 -4.60 -7.11 11.09
C PHE A 126 -3.61 -8.28 11.15
N SER A 127 -4.03 -9.54 10.98
CA SER A 127 -3.11 -10.67 10.86
C SER A 127 -2.30 -10.63 9.57
N ARG A 128 -2.91 -10.22 8.45
CA ARG A 128 -2.21 -9.99 7.18
C ARG A 128 -1.13 -8.93 7.32
N GLU A 129 -1.41 -7.85 8.05
CA GLU A 129 -0.41 -6.82 8.34
C GLU A 129 0.69 -7.35 9.24
N ALA A 130 0.33 -8.01 10.35
CA ALA A 130 1.26 -8.60 11.30
C ALA A 130 2.26 -9.56 10.61
N LEU A 131 1.79 -10.37 9.69
CA LEU A 131 2.63 -11.34 8.98
C LEU A 131 3.59 -10.72 7.94
N LYS A 132 3.57 -9.41 7.72
CA LYS A 132 4.63 -8.71 6.97
C LYS A 132 5.92 -8.55 7.77
N HIS A 133 5.85 -8.58 9.10
CA HIS A 133 6.99 -8.41 10.01
C HIS A 133 7.73 -9.73 10.23
N ASP A 134 9.05 -9.73 9.98
CA ASP A 134 9.89 -10.92 10.07
C ASP A 134 9.88 -11.54 11.46
N LEU A 135 9.94 -10.71 12.53
CA LEU A 135 9.91 -11.18 13.90
C LEU A 135 8.61 -11.94 14.20
N ILE A 136 7.46 -11.44 13.75
CA ILE A 136 6.19 -12.13 13.98
C ILE A 136 6.19 -13.47 13.25
N ARG A 137 6.62 -13.51 11.98
CA ARG A 137 6.68 -14.78 11.23
C ARG A 137 7.60 -15.80 11.90
N GLU A 138 8.76 -15.36 12.39
CA GLU A 138 9.69 -16.20 13.14
C GLU A 138 9.00 -16.80 14.38
N VAL A 139 8.40 -15.95 15.20
CA VAL A 139 7.83 -16.37 16.50
C VAL A 139 6.61 -17.26 16.29
N VAL A 140 5.63 -16.87 15.45
CA VAL A 140 4.40 -17.66 15.27
C VAL A 140 4.64 -19.00 14.58
N GLY A 141 5.70 -19.11 13.76
CA GLY A 141 6.12 -20.36 13.10
C GLY A 141 6.95 -21.29 13.97
N THR A 142 7.42 -20.81 15.13
CA THR A 142 8.25 -21.60 16.04
C THR A 142 7.39 -22.58 16.86
N SER A 143 7.74 -23.87 16.81
CA SER A 143 7.01 -24.91 17.55
C SER A 143 7.37 -24.97 19.03
N VAL A 144 8.64 -24.72 19.37
CA VAL A 144 9.16 -24.73 20.75
C VAL A 144 10.26 -23.66 20.88
N TYR A 145 10.25 -22.97 21.99
CA TYR A 145 11.27 -21.96 22.30
C TYR A 145 11.63 -21.99 23.79
N THR A 146 12.93 -21.87 24.08
CA THR A 146 13.42 -21.78 25.44
C THR A 146 13.84 -20.33 25.72
N VAL A 147 13.08 -19.65 26.57
CA VAL A 147 13.48 -18.37 27.14
C VAL A 147 14.67 -18.61 28.07
N PRO A 148 15.80 -17.94 27.87
CA PRO A 148 16.99 -18.07 28.76
C PRO A 148 16.71 -17.76 30.22
N ALA A 149 17.60 -18.18 31.09
CA ALA A 149 17.54 -17.75 32.48
C ALA A 149 17.57 -16.23 32.62
N THR A 150 16.76 -15.69 33.52
CA THR A 150 16.71 -14.27 33.85
C THR A 150 17.28 -14.02 35.23
N ASN A 151 17.22 -12.78 35.71
CA ASN A 151 17.61 -12.48 37.11
C ASN A 151 16.67 -13.10 38.18
N LEU A 152 15.45 -13.55 37.76
CA LEU A 152 14.43 -14.09 38.69
C LEU A 152 13.88 -15.46 38.29
N SER A 153 14.35 -16.06 37.21
CA SER A 153 13.83 -17.34 36.70
C SER A 153 14.93 -18.19 36.05
N GLU A 154 14.86 -19.48 36.24
CA GLU A 154 15.56 -20.47 35.44
C GLU A 154 15.02 -20.47 34.00
N PRO A 155 15.72 -21.11 33.05
CA PRO A 155 15.19 -21.22 31.65
C PRO A 155 13.80 -21.80 31.62
N ARG A 156 12.93 -21.28 30.76
CA ARG A 156 11.55 -21.73 30.58
C ARG A 156 11.33 -22.17 29.13
N GLU A 157 10.87 -23.39 28.94
CA GLU A 157 10.55 -23.93 27.64
C GLU A 157 9.05 -23.76 27.37
N PHE A 158 8.70 -23.15 26.22
CA PHE A 158 7.34 -22.93 25.77
C PHE A 158 7.06 -23.63 24.47
N TYR A 159 5.92 -24.27 24.39
CA TYR A 159 5.40 -24.95 23.20
C TYR A 159 4.29 -24.12 22.56
N ASN A 160 4.31 -24.04 21.23
CA ASN A 160 3.27 -23.35 20.50
C ASN A 160 1.94 -24.09 20.66
N THR A 161 0.90 -23.36 21.01
CA THR A 161 -0.46 -23.90 21.19
C THR A 161 -1.14 -24.27 19.86
N ASN A 162 -0.58 -23.87 18.72
CA ASN A 162 -1.12 -24.18 17.39
C ASN A 162 -0.75 -25.60 16.96
N ALA A 163 -1.71 -26.52 17.05
CA ALA A 163 -1.51 -27.92 16.67
C ALA A 163 -1.29 -28.15 15.16
N LEU A 164 -1.49 -27.13 14.32
CA LEU A 164 -1.10 -27.23 12.90
C LEU A 164 0.42 -27.26 12.71
N LEU A 165 1.20 -26.79 13.70
CA LEU A 165 2.66 -26.71 13.63
C LEU A 165 3.35 -27.92 14.30
N SER A 166 2.72 -28.52 15.30
CA SER A 166 3.34 -29.62 16.05
C SER A 166 2.29 -30.46 16.80
N ASN A 167 2.70 -31.66 17.18
CA ASN A 167 1.86 -32.60 17.97
C ASN A 167 2.02 -32.45 19.50
N TRP A 168 2.61 -31.35 20.01
CA TRP A 168 2.90 -31.20 21.43
C TRP A 168 1.63 -31.15 22.32
N HIS A 169 0.65 -30.33 21.94
CA HIS A 169 -0.60 -30.18 22.69
C HIS A 169 -1.68 -31.14 22.22
N TYR A 170 -1.79 -31.32 20.89
CA TYR A 170 -2.82 -32.19 20.28
C TYR A 170 -2.22 -32.88 19.06
N MET A 171 -2.47 -34.19 18.98
CA MET A 171 -1.97 -35.06 17.89
C MET A 171 -2.92 -35.08 16.69
N GLY A 172 -2.35 -35.24 15.49
CA GLY A 172 -3.10 -35.53 14.27
C GLY A 172 -3.64 -34.31 13.53
N TYR A 173 -3.18 -33.09 13.87
CA TYR A 173 -3.61 -31.87 13.20
C TYR A 173 -2.48 -31.19 12.40
N VAL A 174 -1.25 -31.70 12.47
CA VAL A 174 -0.12 -31.07 11.76
C VAL A 174 -0.42 -30.91 10.27
N TYR A 175 -0.21 -29.70 9.76
CA TYR A 175 -0.36 -29.36 8.37
C TYR A 175 0.98 -28.76 7.89
N ASP A 176 1.65 -29.45 7.00
CA ASP A 176 3.01 -29.18 6.53
C ASP A 176 3.21 -27.79 5.89
N LYS A 177 2.13 -27.19 5.38
CA LYS A 177 2.12 -25.85 4.80
C LYS A 177 1.83 -24.74 5.82
N ALA A 178 1.42 -25.08 7.04
CA ALA A 178 1.10 -24.11 8.07
C ALA A 178 2.36 -23.37 8.55
N ILE A 179 2.25 -22.03 8.72
CA ILE A 179 3.33 -21.17 9.18
C ILE A 179 2.97 -20.33 10.43
N GLY A 180 1.83 -20.59 11.04
CA GLY A 180 1.32 -19.86 12.23
C GLY A 180 -0.20 -19.90 12.25
N VAL A 181 -0.92 -19.09 13.03
CA VAL A 181 -0.49 -17.84 13.69
C VAL A 181 -0.75 -17.92 15.19
N LYS A 182 -2.04 -17.96 15.62
CA LYS A 182 -2.43 -17.87 17.03
C LYS A 182 -3.72 -18.64 17.32
N THR A 183 -3.75 -19.32 18.45
CA THR A 183 -4.96 -19.91 19.04
C THR A 183 -5.56 -18.99 20.10
N GLY A 184 -6.87 -19.01 20.24
CA GLY A 184 -7.62 -18.38 21.31
C GLY A 184 -8.66 -19.32 21.91
N THR A 185 -8.84 -19.27 23.21
CA THR A 185 -9.90 -20.04 23.88
C THR A 185 -10.34 -19.31 25.15
N THR A 186 -11.59 -18.87 25.17
CA THR A 186 -12.29 -18.43 26.39
C THR A 186 -13.66 -19.11 26.47
N PRO A 187 -14.28 -19.20 27.64
CA PRO A 187 -15.64 -19.75 27.76
C PRO A 187 -16.65 -19.04 26.84
N GLU A 188 -16.51 -17.72 26.68
CA GLU A 188 -17.44 -16.89 25.91
C GLU A 188 -17.16 -16.90 24.39
N ALA A 189 -15.86 -16.94 24.00
CA ALA A 189 -15.46 -16.96 22.60
C ALA A 189 -15.53 -18.36 21.97
N GLY A 190 -15.47 -19.42 22.80
CA GLY A 190 -15.23 -20.77 22.34
C GLY A 190 -13.78 -20.95 21.87
N ARG A 191 -13.52 -21.92 21.01
CA ARG A 191 -12.19 -22.17 20.45
C ARG A 191 -12.01 -21.37 19.18
N CYS A 192 -10.94 -20.59 19.11
CA CYS A 192 -10.58 -19.74 17.98
C CYS A 192 -9.20 -20.12 17.44
N LEU A 193 -8.99 -19.89 16.15
CA LEU A 193 -7.69 -20.07 15.49
C LEU A 193 -7.55 -19.09 14.34
N VAL A 194 -6.50 -18.32 14.37
CA VAL A 194 -5.94 -17.69 13.18
C VAL A 194 -4.83 -18.59 12.67
N SER A 195 -4.92 -19.04 11.45
CA SER A 195 -3.88 -19.86 10.80
C SER A 195 -3.45 -19.22 9.50
N ALA A 196 -2.19 -19.42 9.15
CA ALA A 196 -1.63 -19.04 7.86
C ALA A 196 -0.88 -20.22 7.27
N ALA A 197 -0.89 -20.33 5.95
CA ALA A 197 -0.18 -21.38 5.22
C ALA A 197 0.40 -20.83 3.92
N VAL A 198 1.48 -21.47 3.45
CA VAL A 198 2.19 -21.14 2.20
C VAL A 198 2.25 -22.38 1.31
N ASP A 199 1.94 -22.20 0.03
CA ASP A 199 2.09 -23.22 -1.01
C ASP A 199 2.72 -22.57 -2.26
N GLY A 200 4.00 -22.81 -2.47
CA GLY A 200 4.76 -22.06 -3.49
C GLY A 200 4.79 -20.57 -3.19
N ASP A 201 4.29 -19.76 -4.11
CA ASP A 201 4.19 -18.30 -3.97
C ASP A 201 2.84 -17.84 -3.39
N GLU A 202 1.95 -18.78 -3.08
CA GLU A 202 0.65 -18.47 -2.55
C GLU A 202 0.64 -18.45 -1.03
N TYR A 203 -0.06 -17.48 -0.48
CA TYR A 203 -0.16 -17.21 0.94
C TYR A 203 -1.63 -17.05 1.35
N LEU A 204 -2.11 -17.89 2.24
CA LEU A 204 -3.48 -17.86 2.72
C LEU A 204 -3.56 -17.71 4.23
N ILE A 205 -4.57 -16.97 4.69
CA ILE A 205 -4.95 -16.84 6.10
C ILE A 205 -6.37 -17.40 6.25
N ALA A 206 -6.56 -18.23 7.26
CA ALA A 206 -7.88 -18.72 7.66
C ALA A 206 -8.15 -18.33 9.11
N VAL A 207 -9.37 -17.85 9.37
CA VAL A 207 -9.83 -17.43 10.71
C VAL A 207 -11.06 -18.24 11.09
N ILE A 208 -10.95 -19.02 12.14
CA ILE A 208 -12.02 -19.82 12.72
C ILE A 208 -12.36 -19.24 14.09
N LEU A 209 -13.62 -18.89 14.32
CA LEU A 209 -14.12 -18.35 15.58
C LEU A 209 -15.23 -19.21 16.16
N GLY A 210 -15.18 -19.45 17.48
CA GLY A 210 -16.21 -20.13 18.22
C GLY A 210 -16.42 -21.58 17.77
N ALA A 211 -15.34 -22.28 17.45
CA ALA A 211 -15.42 -23.69 17.10
C ALA A 211 -15.74 -24.52 18.33
N GLU A 212 -16.72 -25.44 18.18
CA GLU A 212 -17.05 -26.40 19.21
C GLU A 212 -16.44 -27.77 18.86
N PRO A 213 -15.85 -28.48 19.84
CA PRO A 213 -15.37 -29.83 19.61
C PRO A 213 -16.50 -30.77 19.17
N ALA A 214 -16.21 -31.70 18.27
CA ALA A 214 -17.15 -32.74 17.84
C ALA A 214 -16.62 -34.13 18.16
N VAL A 215 -17.50 -35.07 18.44
CA VAL A 215 -17.13 -36.47 18.63
C VAL A 215 -17.12 -37.16 17.28
N ARG A 216 -16.00 -37.80 16.93
CA ARG A 216 -15.85 -38.62 15.72
C ARG A 216 -16.52 -39.99 15.90
N GLU A 217 -16.69 -40.74 14.83
CA GLU A 217 -17.28 -42.10 14.83
C GLU A 217 -16.49 -43.09 15.70
N ASP A 218 -15.17 -42.91 15.83
CA ASP A 218 -14.28 -43.72 16.66
C ASP A 218 -14.29 -43.32 18.15
N GLY A 219 -15.14 -42.34 18.54
CA GLY A 219 -15.24 -41.82 19.90
C GLY A 219 -14.17 -40.79 20.26
N SER A 220 -13.20 -40.48 19.37
CA SER A 220 -12.22 -39.44 19.61
C SER A 220 -12.84 -38.03 19.45
N THR A 221 -12.21 -37.02 20.08
CA THR A 221 -12.65 -35.64 19.96
C THR A 221 -11.95 -34.96 18.78
N ASP A 222 -12.74 -34.38 17.87
CA ASP A 222 -12.25 -33.51 16.83
C ASP A 222 -12.25 -32.05 17.31
N LEU A 223 -11.09 -31.43 17.39
CA LEU A 223 -10.93 -30.02 17.70
C LEU A 223 -11.11 -29.20 16.42
N LYS A 224 -12.37 -28.78 16.22
CA LYS A 224 -12.84 -28.17 14.96
C LYS A 224 -12.03 -26.95 14.50
N GLN A 225 -11.49 -26.15 15.43
CA GLN A 225 -10.65 -25.01 15.05
C GLN A 225 -9.44 -25.44 14.19
N PHE A 226 -8.88 -26.64 14.38
CA PHE A 226 -7.75 -27.14 13.59
C PHE A 226 -8.19 -27.86 12.31
N SER A 227 -9.16 -28.75 12.42
CA SER A 227 -9.65 -29.51 11.25
C SER A 227 -10.31 -28.62 10.21
N GLU A 228 -11.17 -27.68 10.63
CA GLU A 228 -11.85 -26.74 9.73
C GLU A 228 -10.86 -25.75 9.12
N SER A 229 -9.86 -25.28 9.91
CA SER A 229 -8.80 -24.40 9.41
C SER A 229 -8.01 -25.08 8.28
N THR A 230 -7.58 -26.32 8.49
CA THR A 230 -6.89 -27.10 7.46
C THR A 230 -7.76 -27.33 6.23
N ALA A 231 -9.07 -27.65 6.43
CA ALA A 231 -10.00 -27.83 5.33
C ALA A 231 -10.16 -26.54 4.50
N LEU A 232 -10.30 -25.38 5.18
CA LEU A 232 -10.45 -24.08 4.54
C LEU A 232 -9.18 -23.67 3.78
N LEU A 233 -8.00 -23.85 4.36
CA LEU A 233 -6.73 -23.58 3.68
C LEU A 233 -6.54 -24.45 2.44
N LYS A 234 -6.79 -25.77 2.55
CA LYS A 234 -6.76 -26.71 1.41
C LYS A 234 -7.78 -26.36 0.33
N TRP A 235 -8.96 -25.88 0.72
CA TRP A 235 -9.95 -25.40 -0.23
C TRP A 235 -9.45 -24.13 -0.93
N GLY A 236 -8.87 -23.17 -0.20
CA GLY A 236 -8.31 -21.96 -0.75
C GLY A 236 -7.26 -22.25 -1.82
N PHE A 237 -6.22 -23.04 -1.50
CA PHE A 237 -5.17 -23.41 -2.47
C PHE A 237 -5.66 -24.21 -3.68
N ARG A 238 -6.81 -24.90 -3.60
CA ARG A 238 -7.39 -25.60 -4.75
C ARG A 238 -8.23 -24.72 -5.65
N ASN A 239 -8.82 -23.67 -5.09
CA ASN A 239 -9.82 -22.87 -5.81
C ASN A 239 -9.35 -21.47 -6.17
N PHE A 240 -8.21 -21.05 -5.65
CA PHE A 240 -7.61 -19.74 -5.94
C PHE A 240 -6.15 -19.90 -6.32
N GLN A 241 -5.67 -19.05 -7.20
CA GLN A 241 -4.27 -18.97 -7.60
C GLN A 241 -3.84 -17.54 -7.82
N ARG A 242 -2.55 -17.26 -7.60
CA ARG A 242 -1.96 -15.99 -7.98
C ARG A 242 -1.84 -15.92 -9.49
N THR A 243 -2.48 -14.95 -10.10
CA THR A 243 -2.58 -14.80 -11.56
C THR A 243 -2.07 -13.44 -11.97
N THR A 244 -1.21 -13.44 -12.99
CA THR A 244 -0.78 -12.22 -13.66
C THR A 244 -1.87 -11.78 -14.64
N ILE A 245 -2.46 -10.61 -14.42
CA ILE A 245 -3.54 -10.05 -15.24
C ILE A 245 -3.09 -8.94 -16.19
N SER A 246 -1.88 -8.40 -15.99
CA SER A 246 -1.23 -7.48 -16.93
C SER A 246 0.28 -7.60 -16.84
N GLN A 247 0.94 -7.55 -18.02
CA GLN A 247 2.40 -7.61 -18.15
C GLN A 247 2.95 -6.32 -18.73
N GLU A 248 4.17 -5.98 -18.31
CA GLU A 248 4.84 -4.71 -18.61
C GLU A 248 5.15 -4.45 -20.09
N ASP A 249 5.23 -5.46 -20.95
CA ASP A 249 5.86 -5.33 -22.27
C ASP A 249 4.93 -5.18 -23.46
N THR A 250 3.61 -5.19 -23.28
CA THR A 250 2.67 -5.11 -24.38
C THR A 250 2.14 -3.68 -24.57
N PRO A 251 2.43 -2.99 -25.70
CA PRO A 251 1.83 -1.71 -26.02
C PRO A 251 0.31 -1.81 -26.12
N VAL A 252 -0.40 -0.88 -25.47
CA VAL A 252 -1.88 -0.92 -25.38
C VAL A 252 -2.56 0.25 -26.07
N ALA A 253 -1.82 1.34 -26.35
CA ALA A 253 -2.34 2.53 -27.03
C ALA A 253 -1.23 3.31 -27.73
N ALA A 254 -1.62 4.34 -28.50
CA ALA A 254 -0.71 5.29 -29.12
C ALA A 254 -1.14 6.73 -28.81
N VAL A 255 -0.17 7.61 -28.58
CA VAL A 255 -0.35 9.06 -28.39
C VAL A 255 0.23 9.77 -29.61
N ASN A 256 -0.50 10.73 -30.19
CA ASN A 256 0.00 11.51 -31.31
C ASN A 256 1.10 12.46 -30.85
N VAL A 257 2.16 12.59 -31.66
CA VAL A 257 3.28 13.50 -31.38
C VAL A 257 3.38 14.54 -32.48
N THR A 258 3.42 15.81 -32.07
CA THR A 258 3.63 16.95 -32.97
C THR A 258 5.05 17.50 -32.81
N LEU A 259 5.49 18.33 -33.74
CA LEU A 259 6.81 18.98 -33.76
C LEU A 259 7.99 18.01 -33.85
N SER A 260 7.77 16.78 -34.35
CA SER A 260 8.81 15.82 -34.71
C SER A 260 8.78 15.51 -36.20
N GLN A 261 9.93 15.15 -36.77
CA GLN A 261 10.06 14.59 -38.13
C GLN A 261 10.28 13.10 -38.12
N ASP A 262 10.66 12.53 -36.98
CA ASP A 262 11.06 11.13 -36.86
C ASP A 262 9.84 10.22 -36.59
N ALA A 263 8.85 10.73 -35.84
CA ALA A 263 7.62 10.00 -35.56
C ALA A 263 6.45 10.96 -35.35
N ASN A 264 5.26 10.53 -35.77
CA ASN A 264 4.00 11.24 -35.54
C ASN A 264 3.15 10.60 -34.42
N GLN A 265 3.60 9.48 -33.87
CA GLN A 265 2.98 8.77 -32.74
C GLN A 265 4.05 8.10 -31.89
N VAL A 266 3.76 7.93 -30.61
CA VAL A 266 4.50 7.11 -29.69
C VAL A 266 3.55 6.08 -29.05
N LEU A 267 3.99 4.82 -29.02
CA LEU A 267 3.25 3.76 -28.35
C LEU A 267 3.43 3.89 -26.83
N VAL A 268 2.39 3.53 -26.10
CA VAL A 268 2.44 3.48 -24.63
C VAL A 268 2.17 2.07 -24.14
N LYS A 269 2.90 1.66 -23.08
CA LYS A 269 2.79 0.36 -22.44
C LYS A 269 2.60 0.53 -20.92
N PRO A 270 1.96 -0.45 -20.23
CA PRO A 270 1.88 -0.41 -18.77
C PRO A 270 3.26 -0.58 -18.13
N VAL A 271 3.43 0.03 -16.94
CA VAL A 271 4.61 -0.15 -16.07
C VAL A 271 4.26 -1.10 -14.95
N GLY A 272 5.11 -2.09 -14.75
CA GLY A 272 4.93 -3.10 -13.71
C GLY A 272 3.96 -4.21 -14.12
N THR A 273 3.89 -5.19 -13.25
CA THR A 273 3.03 -6.37 -13.39
C THR A 273 1.90 -6.29 -12.38
N LEU A 274 0.67 -6.45 -12.83
CA LEU A 274 -0.48 -6.56 -11.94
C LEU A 274 -0.81 -8.04 -11.73
N GLU A 275 -0.66 -8.48 -10.47
CA GLU A 275 -0.98 -9.83 -10.04
C GLU A 275 -2.07 -9.81 -8.99
N ARG A 276 -2.98 -10.78 -9.04
CA ARG A 276 -4.03 -10.98 -8.03
C ARG A 276 -4.25 -12.46 -7.76
N THR A 277 -4.68 -12.77 -6.55
CA THR A 277 -5.22 -14.09 -6.24
C THR A 277 -6.66 -14.16 -6.71
N LEU A 278 -6.92 -14.99 -7.71
CA LEU A 278 -8.20 -15.12 -8.41
C LEU A 278 -8.68 -16.59 -8.38
N PRO A 279 -9.99 -16.82 -8.50
CA PRO A 279 -10.51 -18.18 -8.72
C PRO A 279 -9.84 -18.85 -9.91
N VAL A 280 -9.50 -20.14 -9.78
CA VAL A 280 -8.83 -20.90 -10.85
C VAL A 280 -9.66 -21.06 -12.11
N ASP A 281 -10.98 -20.98 -12.00
CA ASP A 281 -11.95 -21.06 -13.07
C ASP A 281 -12.44 -19.69 -13.60
N MET A 282 -11.80 -18.60 -13.14
CA MET A 282 -12.16 -17.24 -13.58
C MET A 282 -11.78 -17.02 -15.04
N ASP A 283 -12.73 -16.49 -15.81
CA ASP A 283 -12.48 -16.04 -17.17
C ASP A 283 -11.66 -14.73 -17.19
N LEU A 284 -10.38 -14.85 -17.50
CA LEU A 284 -9.46 -13.69 -17.55
C LEU A 284 -9.73 -12.79 -18.77
N GLU A 285 -10.40 -13.29 -19.82
CA GLU A 285 -10.76 -12.48 -20.99
C GLU A 285 -11.92 -11.51 -20.67
N ALA A 286 -12.66 -11.77 -19.60
CA ALA A 286 -13.70 -10.87 -19.11
C ALA A 286 -13.15 -9.68 -18.28
N ILE A 287 -11.84 -9.59 -18.07
CA ILE A 287 -11.21 -8.43 -17.44
C ILE A 287 -11.10 -7.30 -18.48
N GLU A 288 -11.79 -6.20 -18.22
CA GLU A 288 -11.88 -5.06 -19.13
C GLU A 288 -10.81 -4.01 -18.84
N PRO A 289 -9.88 -3.74 -19.78
CA PRO A 289 -8.94 -2.64 -19.66
C PRO A 289 -9.58 -1.31 -20.06
N THR A 290 -9.55 -0.32 -19.18
CA THR A 290 -9.92 1.06 -19.49
C THR A 290 -8.67 1.91 -19.56
N ILE A 291 -8.37 2.48 -20.75
CA ILE A 291 -7.21 3.31 -21.00
C ILE A 291 -7.63 4.78 -20.88
N SER A 292 -6.92 5.53 -20.05
CA SER A 292 -7.09 6.98 -19.88
C SER A 292 -5.77 7.69 -20.16
N LEU A 293 -5.65 8.28 -21.35
CA LEU A 293 -4.51 9.10 -21.73
C LEU A 293 -4.67 10.51 -21.15
N PHE A 294 -3.57 11.11 -20.65
CA PHE A 294 -3.59 12.48 -20.16
C PHE A 294 -3.85 13.49 -21.28
N GLN A 295 -3.36 13.17 -22.50
CA GLN A 295 -3.57 13.96 -23.71
C GLN A 295 -3.57 13.03 -24.92
N ASP A 296 -4.45 13.30 -25.88
CA ASP A 296 -4.46 12.55 -27.15
C ASP A 296 -3.31 12.95 -28.08
N THR A 297 -2.74 14.13 -27.84
CA THR A 297 -1.64 14.70 -28.63
C THR A 297 -0.68 15.44 -27.73
N VAL A 298 0.61 15.18 -27.88
CA VAL A 298 1.70 15.85 -27.14
C VAL A 298 2.70 16.47 -28.09
N GLU A 299 3.41 17.51 -27.65
CA GLU A 299 4.51 18.11 -28.39
C GLU A 299 5.82 17.40 -28.07
N ALA A 300 6.64 17.10 -29.07
CA ALA A 300 8.00 16.63 -28.90
C ALA A 300 8.87 17.70 -28.15
N PRO A 301 9.86 17.29 -27.33
CA PRO A 301 10.35 15.94 -27.19
C PRO A 301 9.52 15.10 -26.22
N VAL A 302 9.37 13.82 -26.52
CA VAL A 302 8.86 12.78 -25.60
C VAL A 302 10.03 11.90 -25.20
N LYS A 303 10.13 11.55 -23.93
CA LYS A 303 11.19 10.64 -23.42
C LYS A 303 10.63 9.25 -23.22
N GLU A 304 11.44 8.25 -23.55
CA GLU A 304 11.16 6.87 -23.14
C GLU A 304 10.94 6.78 -21.64
N GLY A 305 9.91 6.05 -21.19
CA GLY A 305 9.50 5.97 -19.78
C GLY A 305 8.69 7.17 -19.28
N GLN A 306 8.40 8.18 -20.11
CA GLN A 306 7.53 9.29 -19.72
C GLN A 306 6.10 8.80 -19.53
N VAL A 307 5.50 9.12 -18.36
CA VAL A 307 4.10 8.76 -18.06
C VAL A 307 3.17 9.57 -18.95
N MET A 308 2.30 8.88 -19.67
CA MET A 308 1.39 9.44 -20.67
C MET A 308 -0.09 9.21 -20.36
N GLY A 309 -0.40 8.36 -19.41
CA GLY A 309 -1.75 7.99 -19.01
C GLY A 309 -1.78 6.87 -17.99
N THR A 310 -2.95 6.28 -17.79
CA THR A 310 -3.18 5.14 -16.90
C THR A 310 -4.03 4.08 -17.60
N MET A 311 -3.85 2.83 -17.19
CA MET A 311 -4.70 1.70 -17.55
C MET A 311 -5.33 1.13 -16.30
N THR A 312 -6.65 1.15 -16.21
CA THR A 312 -7.41 0.55 -15.11
C THR A 312 -8.04 -0.76 -15.59
N LEU A 313 -7.80 -1.83 -14.84
CA LEU A 313 -8.38 -3.15 -15.10
C LEU A 313 -9.59 -3.36 -14.19
N THR A 314 -10.75 -3.70 -14.77
CA THR A 314 -12.00 -3.92 -14.06
C THR A 314 -12.60 -5.27 -14.40
N TYR A 315 -13.29 -5.88 -13.44
CA TYR A 315 -14.06 -7.09 -13.62
C TYR A 315 -15.35 -6.97 -12.83
N ASP A 316 -16.49 -7.16 -13.48
CA ASP A 316 -17.85 -7.03 -12.90
C ASP A 316 -18.03 -5.73 -12.09
N GLY A 317 -17.45 -4.62 -12.60
CA GLY A 317 -17.49 -3.32 -11.95
C GLY A 317 -16.51 -3.11 -10.78
N GLU A 318 -15.78 -4.13 -10.36
CA GLU A 318 -14.72 -4.02 -9.36
C GLU A 318 -13.38 -3.65 -10.02
N VAL A 319 -12.67 -2.65 -9.45
CA VAL A 319 -11.33 -2.26 -9.91
C VAL A 319 -10.30 -3.24 -9.37
N PHE A 320 -9.65 -3.96 -10.27
CA PHE A 320 -8.56 -4.89 -9.93
C PHE A 320 -7.23 -4.17 -9.71
N GLY A 321 -6.99 -3.09 -10.44
CA GLY A 321 -5.82 -2.26 -10.26
C GLY A 321 -5.67 -1.22 -11.36
N THR A 322 -4.74 -0.29 -11.14
CA THR A 322 -4.38 0.75 -12.11
C THR A 322 -2.88 0.76 -12.30
N LEU A 323 -2.43 0.80 -13.55
CA LEU A 323 -1.02 0.87 -13.95
C LEU A 323 -0.77 2.16 -14.71
N ASP A 324 0.39 2.76 -14.53
CA ASP A 324 0.83 3.89 -15.34
C ASP A 324 1.17 3.41 -16.75
N LEU A 325 0.83 4.22 -17.75
CA LEU A 325 1.19 4.01 -19.14
C LEU A 325 2.35 4.92 -19.52
N VAL A 326 3.45 4.35 -19.98
CA VAL A 326 4.66 5.09 -20.34
C VAL A 326 5.00 4.96 -21.82
N ALA A 327 5.66 5.99 -22.36
CA ALA A 327 6.18 5.97 -23.73
C ALA A 327 7.22 4.85 -23.91
N THR A 328 7.08 4.06 -24.99
CA THR A 328 7.98 2.93 -25.31
C THR A 328 9.29 3.37 -25.92
N THR A 329 9.34 4.56 -26.50
CA THR A 329 10.50 5.13 -27.21
C THR A 329 10.57 6.63 -27.00
N SER A 330 11.80 7.19 -27.12
CA SER A 330 11.98 8.64 -27.20
C SER A 330 11.64 9.17 -28.60
N VAL A 331 11.05 10.35 -28.66
CA VAL A 331 10.77 11.08 -29.90
C VAL A 331 11.36 12.48 -29.80
N ASP A 332 12.34 12.77 -30.64
CA ASP A 332 13.03 14.05 -30.62
C ASP A 332 12.23 15.17 -31.26
N ARG A 333 12.46 16.41 -30.80
CA ARG A 333 11.84 17.60 -31.37
C ARG A 333 12.58 18.06 -32.62
N SER A 334 11.86 18.32 -33.72
CA SER A 334 12.41 19.00 -34.89
C SER A 334 12.54 20.50 -34.64
N GLU A 335 13.76 21.02 -34.65
CA GLU A 335 14.03 22.45 -34.48
C GLU A 335 13.38 23.30 -35.60
N LEU A 336 13.26 22.72 -36.82
CA LEU A 336 12.60 23.39 -37.94
C LEU A 336 11.09 23.56 -37.67
N LEU A 337 10.41 22.49 -37.34
CA LEU A 337 8.96 22.52 -37.07
C LEU A 337 8.66 23.39 -35.85
N TYR A 338 9.48 23.31 -34.82
CA TYR A 338 9.33 24.14 -33.61
C TYR A 338 9.45 25.64 -33.92
N ARG A 339 10.44 26.03 -34.74
CA ARG A 339 10.59 27.45 -35.17
C ARG A 339 9.41 27.90 -36.04
N GLN A 340 8.94 27.06 -36.94
CA GLN A 340 7.74 27.34 -37.75
C GLN A 340 6.52 27.58 -36.87
N GLU A 341 6.30 26.70 -35.88
CA GLU A 341 5.19 26.84 -34.93
C GLU A 341 5.31 28.09 -34.07
N GLN A 342 6.50 28.42 -33.58
CA GLN A 342 6.76 29.66 -32.84
C GLN A 342 6.41 30.89 -33.69
N ILE A 343 6.81 30.91 -34.96
CA ILE A 343 6.48 32.00 -35.90
C ILE A 343 4.97 32.07 -36.10
N ARG A 344 4.31 30.92 -36.30
CA ARG A 344 2.85 30.85 -36.47
C ARG A 344 2.11 31.37 -35.23
N GLN A 345 2.51 30.96 -34.04
CA GLN A 345 1.94 31.44 -32.77
C GLN A 345 2.18 32.93 -32.55
N PHE A 346 3.37 33.43 -32.90
CA PHE A 346 3.70 34.87 -32.84
C PHE A 346 2.73 35.72 -33.70
N PHE A 347 2.46 35.30 -34.94
CA PHE A 347 1.51 35.99 -35.81
C PHE A 347 0.04 35.72 -35.47
N ALA A 348 -0.27 34.59 -34.80
CA ALA A 348 -1.62 34.28 -34.34
C ALA A 348 -2.05 35.11 -33.13
N ASN A 349 -1.09 35.54 -32.30
CA ASN A 349 -1.35 36.28 -31.06
C ASN A 349 -2.00 37.67 -31.36
N SER A 350 -3.16 37.92 -30.71
CA SER A 350 -3.91 39.17 -30.89
C SER A 350 -3.11 40.41 -30.53
N GLY A 351 -2.24 40.36 -29.52
CA GLY A 351 -1.33 41.48 -29.15
C GLY A 351 -0.31 41.78 -30.25
N THR A 352 0.27 40.73 -30.85
CA THR A 352 1.21 40.88 -31.97
C THR A 352 0.52 41.48 -33.21
N LYS A 353 -0.71 41.02 -33.53
CA LYS A 353 -1.49 41.63 -34.64
C LYS A 353 -1.77 43.12 -34.41
N LEU A 354 -2.10 43.52 -33.20
CA LEU A 354 -2.32 44.93 -32.85
C LEU A 354 -1.02 45.75 -32.99
N ILE A 355 0.10 45.24 -32.54
CA ILE A 355 1.41 45.87 -32.64
C ILE A 355 1.79 46.03 -34.14
N LEU A 356 1.65 44.97 -34.94
CA LEU A 356 1.94 45.00 -36.35
C LEU A 356 1.04 45.99 -37.09
N ALA A 357 -0.25 46.05 -36.77
CA ALA A 357 -1.17 47.02 -37.31
C ALA A 357 -0.77 48.45 -36.94
N ALA A 358 -0.37 48.71 -35.71
CA ALA A 358 0.10 50.02 -35.27
C ALA A 358 1.42 50.43 -35.99
N VAL A 359 2.37 49.50 -36.14
CA VAL A 359 3.62 49.75 -36.90
C VAL A 359 3.32 50.04 -38.37
N LEU A 360 2.38 49.32 -38.99
CA LEU A 360 1.95 49.55 -40.34
C LEU A 360 1.34 50.95 -40.52
N VAL A 361 0.45 51.37 -39.61
CA VAL A 361 -0.13 52.71 -39.60
C VAL A 361 0.96 53.79 -39.46
N VAL A 362 1.91 53.63 -38.57
CA VAL A 362 3.05 54.57 -38.40
C VAL A 362 3.88 54.60 -39.69
N ALA A 363 4.20 53.47 -40.29
CA ALA A 363 4.96 53.40 -41.53
C ALA A 363 4.23 54.11 -42.69
N VAL A 364 2.91 53.94 -42.82
CA VAL A 364 2.09 54.64 -43.80
C VAL A 364 2.09 56.16 -43.56
N LEU A 365 1.94 56.57 -42.32
CA LEU A 365 2.01 58.01 -41.96
C LEU A 365 3.37 58.64 -42.28
N VAL A 366 4.47 57.91 -42.02
CA VAL A 366 5.83 58.34 -42.37
C VAL A 366 6.00 58.47 -43.88
N LEU A 367 5.52 57.46 -44.65
CA LEU A 367 5.56 57.48 -46.12
C LEU A 367 4.73 58.65 -46.67
N LEU A 368 3.54 58.88 -46.18
CA LEU A 368 2.70 60.02 -46.56
C LEU A 368 3.40 61.34 -46.28
N ARG A 369 4.01 61.47 -45.14
CA ARG A 369 4.77 62.64 -44.73
C ARG A 369 5.98 62.91 -45.67
N LEU A 370 6.70 61.84 -46.02
CA LEU A 370 7.84 61.93 -46.94
C LEU A 370 7.39 62.35 -48.36
N LEU A 371 6.28 61.83 -48.85
CA LEU A 371 5.65 62.15 -50.14
C LEU A 371 5.20 63.64 -50.18
N VAL A 372 4.56 64.11 -49.09
CA VAL A 372 4.16 65.53 -48.97
C VAL A 372 5.39 66.48 -48.91
N PHE A 373 6.43 66.07 -48.18
CA PHE A 373 7.69 66.91 -48.15
C PHE A 373 8.42 66.91 -49.53
N ARG A 374 8.38 65.74 -50.23
CA ARG A 374 8.94 65.68 -51.60
C ARG A 374 8.15 66.53 -52.58
N LYS A 375 6.79 66.59 -52.46
CA LYS A 375 5.97 67.51 -53.26
C LYS A 375 6.24 68.97 -52.94
N ARG A 376 6.39 69.35 -51.66
CA ARG A 376 6.72 70.72 -51.24
C ARG A 376 8.10 71.16 -51.70
N ARG A 377 9.12 70.29 -51.75
CA ARG A 377 10.42 70.59 -52.34
C ARG A 377 10.36 70.84 -53.86
N ARG A 378 9.54 70.09 -54.63
CA ARG A 378 9.37 70.35 -56.06
C ARG A 378 8.63 71.64 -56.36
N TYR A 379 7.67 72.08 -55.56
CA TYR A 379 7.00 73.36 -55.68
C TYR A 379 7.95 74.54 -55.33
N ARG A 380 8.85 74.40 -54.41
CA ARG A 380 9.85 75.45 -54.10
C ARG A 380 10.98 75.60 -55.16
N ALA A 381 11.33 74.57 -55.84
CA ALA A 381 12.33 74.64 -56.94
C ALA A 381 11.73 75.15 -58.25
N GLY A 382 10.40 75.19 -58.47
CA GLY A 382 9.74 75.79 -59.63
C GLY A 382 9.40 77.25 -59.50
N ALA A 383 9.48 77.85 -58.31
CA ALA A 383 9.14 79.26 -58.11
C ALA A 383 10.33 80.20 -58.17
N GLY A 384 11.59 79.72 -58.46
CA GLY A 384 12.82 80.49 -58.49
C GLY A 384 13.36 80.80 -59.88
N ALA A 385 12.69 80.47 -60.99
CA ALA A 385 13.16 80.68 -62.34
C ALA A 385 12.22 81.58 -63.19
N GLY A 386 12.08 82.84 -62.83
CA GLY A 386 11.26 83.77 -63.60
C GLY A 386 11.61 85.23 -63.16
N GLY A 387 12.49 85.87 -63.90
CA GLY A 387 12.63 87.35 -63.79
C GLY A 387 14.03 87.88 -63.83
N ARG A 388 14.63 87.91 -65.02
CA ARG A 388 15.53 88.99 -65.45
C ARG A 388 15.59 89.11 -66.96
N ARG A 389 14.79 90.00 -67.51
CA ARG A 389 15.09 90.61 -68.79
C ARG A 389 15.33 92.07 -68.56
N GLY A 390 16.54 92.48 -68.91
CA GLY A 390 16.97 93.86 -68.90
C GLY A 390 16.37 94.64 -70.04
N SER A 391 16.39 95.97 -69.96
CA SER A 391 16.15 96.86 -71.05
C SER A 391 17.24 97.94 -71.01
N TYR A 392 17.83 98.14 -72.18
CA TYR A 392 18.71 99.25 -72.53
C TYR A 392 17.89 100.54 -72.73
N HIS A 393 18.30 101.57 -72.33
CA HIS A 393 18.78 102.89 -72.76
C HIS A 393 18.84 103.80 -71.58
#